data_04e54576c0e7d58cd489b166b4a6450a
#
_entry.id   04e54576c0e7d58cd489b166b4a6450a
#
_cell.length_a   1.000
_cell.length_b   1.000
_cell.length_c   1.000
_cell.angle_alpha   90.00
_cell.angle_beta   90.00
_cell.angle_gamma   90.00
#
_symmetry.space_group_name_H-M   'P 1'
#
loop_
_entity.id
_entity.type
_entity.pdbx_description
1 polymer ?
#
loop_
_entity_poly.entity_id
_entity_poly.type
_entity_poly.pdbx_seq_one_letter_code
_entity_poly.pdbx_strand_id
1 'polypeptide(L)'
;TAGIFKGFYKNSKTKTGQFGGNGSDALSRILGKIELPYPVFSNFECPFKVFNEDANLVVNNEDLYSLTQDGSFDLAYFDPPYNQHPYGSNYFMLNLVASYQRPDTEKISRVSGIPKDWNRSVFNKKRFAKESFSKLVKDVRAKYLLISFNSEGFISKDEMIALLEDVGSVQVLESSYNTFRGSRNLENRSIHVKEYLFLVKK
;
A
#
# COMPACT_ATOMS: atom_id res chain seq x y z
N THR A 1 4.00 1.58 -16.87
CA THR A 1 2.75 1.11 -16.22
C THR A 1 2.27 2.11 -15.18
N ALA A 2 3.12 2.61 -14.28
CA ALA A 2 2.70 3.57 -13.25
C ALA A 2 2.07 4.86 -13.82
N GLY A 3 2.51 5.33 -15.00
CA GLY A 3 1.96 6.51 -15.65
C GLY A 3 0.54 6.35 -16.18
N ILE A 4 0.10 5.12 -16.43
CA ILE A 4 -1.26 4.82 -16.90
C ILE A 4 -2.27 4.92 -15.75
N PHE A 5 -1.84 4.61 -14.53
CA PHE A 5 -2.73 4.52 -13.37
C PHE A 5 -2.81 5.81 -12.55
N LYS A 6 -1.90 6.76 -12.79
CA LYS A 6 -1.83 8.04 -12.05
C LYS A 6 -2.67 9.18 -12.63
N GLY A 7 -3.52 8.93 -13.62
CA GLY A 7 -4.23 9.97 -14.33
C GLY A 7 -3.35 10.70 -15.36
N PHE A 8 -3.71 11.95 -15.70
CA PHE A 8 -3.00 12.70 -16.72
C PHE A 8 -1.72 13.34 -16.19
N TYR A 9 -0.65 13.19 -16.94
CA TYR A 9 0.57 13.91 -16.71
C TYR A 9 0.46 15.34 -17.28
N LYS A 10 0.74 16.36 -16.48
CA LYS A 10 0.72 17.73 -16.95
C LYS A 10 2.01 18.08 -17.70
N ASN A 11 1.91 18.39 -18.97
CA ASN A 11 3.03 18.88 -19.73
C ASN A 11 3.51 20.22 -19.16
N SER A 12 4.79 20.35 -18.86
CA SER A 12 5.37 21.56 -18.26
C SER A 12 5.33 22.78 -19.19
N LYS A 13 5.36 22.56 -20.51
CA LYS A 13 5.35 23.62 -21.52
C LYS A 13 3.92 24.05 -21.88
N THR A 14 3.07 23.11 -22.24
CA THR A 14 1.69 23.40 -22.69
C THR A 14 0.68 23.56 -21.56
N LYS A 15 1.05 23.18 -20.34
CA LYS A 15 0.18 23.16 -19.15
C LYS A 15 -1.08 22.28 -19.28
N THR A 16 -1.19 21.52 -20.36
CA THR A 16 -2.29 20.61 -20.62
C THR A 16 -1.97 19.20 -20.09
N GLY A 17 -3.00 18.48 -19.67
CA GLY A 17 -2.89 17.08 -19.33
C GLY A 17 -2.57 16.26 -20.59
N GLN A 18 -1.64 15.34 -20.47
CA GLN A 18 -1.33 14.42 -21.55
C GLN A 18 -1.23 12.99 -21.01
N PHE A 19 -1.75 12.06 -21.78
CA PHE A 19 -1.74 10.65 -21.42
C PHE A 19 -0.36 10.04 -21.70
N GLY A 20 0.15 9.25 -20.77
CA GLY A 20 1.38 8.48 -20.98
C GLY A 20 2.70 9.23 -20.78
N GLY A 21 2.69 10.49 -20.32
CA GLY A 21 3.91 11.28 -20.07
C GLY A 21 4.56 11.85 -21.33
N ASN A 22 5.79 12.40 -21.17
CA ASN A 22 6.52 13.09 -22.25
C ASN A 22 7.30 12.17 -23.20
N GLY A 23 7.23 10.85 -23.02
CA GLY A 23 8.02 9.92 -23.81
C GLY A 23 7.36 9.52 -25.12
N SER A 24 8.16 9.23 -26.14
CA SER A 24 7.73 8.60 -27.38
C SER A 24 7.13 7.20 -27.17
N ASP A 25 7.34 6.62 -25.98
CA ASP A 25 6.90 5.26 -25.64
C ASP A 25 5.45 5.16 -25.15
N ALA A 26 4.71 6.27 -25.11
CA ALA A 26 3.32 6.26 -24.61
C ALA A 26 2.43 5.30 -25.41
N LEU A 27 2.59 5.29 -26.71
CA LEU A 27 1.81 4.43 -27.61
C LEU A 27 2.15 2.94 -27.39
N SER A 28 3.42 2.59 -27.33
CA SER A 28 3.85 1.20 -27.08
C SER A 28 3.36 0.67 -25.73
N ARG A 29 3.30 1.52 -24.71
CA ARG A 29 2.76 1.16 -23.40
C ARG A 29 1.25 0.96 -23.41
N ILE A 30 0.53 1.74 -24.20
CA ILE A 30 -0.93 1.63 -24.35
C ILE A 30 -1.30 0.38 -25.15
N LEU A 31 -0.50 0.06 -26.17
CA LEU A 31 -0.71 -1.10 -27.03
C LEU A 31 -0.19 -2.41 -26.41
N GLY A 32 0.46 -2.35 -25.25
CA GLY A 32 0.93 -3.52 -24.52
C GLY A 32 -0.23 -4.46 -24.20
N LYS A 33 -0.06 -5.73 -24.52
CA LYS A 33 -1.05 -6.77 -24.19
C LYS A 33 -1.05 -6.99 -22.69
N ILE A 34 -2.22 -6.98 -22.08
CA ILE A 34 -2.44 -7.36 -20.67
C ILE A 34 -2.89 -8.81 -20.66
N GLU A 35 -2.06 -9.67 -20.09
CA GLU A 35 -2.41 -11.05 -19.82
C GLU A 35 -2.77 -11.17 -18.34
N LEU A 36 -4.02 -11.54 -18.08
CA LEU A 36 -4.49 -11.82 -16.71
C LEU A 36 -4.35 -13.32 -16.49
N PRO A 37 -3.46 -13.77 -15.61
CA PRO A 37 -3.40 -15.17 -15.25
C PRO A 37 -4.69 -15.59 -14.54
N TYR A 38 -5.08 -16.82 -14.71
CA TYR A 38 -6.22 -17.36 -14.00
C TYR A 38 -5.90 -17.37 -12.49
N PRO A 39 -6.82 -16.88 -11.63
CA PRO A 39 -6.55 -16.83 -10.19
C PRO A 39 -6.40 -18.24 -9.62
N VAL A 40 -5.39 -18.40 -8.77
CA VAL A 40 -5.21 -19.63 -7.99
C VAL A 40 -6.04 -19.49 -6.72
N PHE A 41 -7.05 -20.32 -6.57
CA PHE A 41 -7.90 -20.34 -5.39
C PHE A 41 -7.28 -21.18 -4.28
N SER A 42 -7.62 -20.86 -3.03
CA SER A 42 -7.27 -21.69 -1.89
C SER A 42 -7.91 -23.07 -2.01
N ASN A 43 -7.17 -24.11 -1.64
CA ASN A 43 -7.71 -25.47 -1.50
C ASN A 43 -8.50 -25.67 -0.18
N PHE A 44 -8.51 -24.66 0.67
CA PHE A 44 -9.19 -24.68 1.95
C PHE A 44 -10.38 -23.75 1.91
N GLU A 45 -11.56 -24.28 2.21
CA GLU A 45 -12.73 -23.48 2.48
C GLU A 45 -12.76 -23.10 3.95
N CYS A 46 -12.78 -21.79 4.22
CA CYS A 46 -12.92 -21.28 5.59
C CYS A 46 -13.84 -20.05 5.59
N PRO A 47 -14.54 -19.80 6.68
CA PRO A 47 -15.26 -18.54 6.86
C PRO A 47 -14.31 -17.36 6.75
N PHE A 48 -14.76 -16.27 6.13
CA PHE A 48 -13.98 -15.04 6.00
C PHE A 48 -14.86 -13.82 6.17
N LYS A 49 -14.23 -12.71 6.56
CA LYS A 49 -14.84 -11.37 6.59
C LYS A 49 -13.92 -10.36 5.92
N VAL A 50 -14.52 -9.40 5.25
CA VAL A 50 -13.80 -8.29 4.59
C VAL A 50 -14.27 -6.97 5.21
N PHE A 51 -13.32 -6.18 5.67
CA PHE A 51 -13.57 -4.84 6.20
C PHE A 51 -12.96 -3.80 5.25
N ASN A 52 -13.67 -2.72 5.00
CA ASN A 52 -13.17 -1.58 4.21
C ASN A 52 -13.17 -0.32 5.09
N GLU A 53 -12.37 -0.35 6.16
CA GLU A 53 -12.32 0.67 7.20
C GLU A 53 -10.87 0.94 7.61
N ASP A 54 -10.66 1.92 8.51
CA ASP A 54 -9.35 2.16 9.12
C ASP A 54 -8.93 0.96 9.97
N ALA A 55 -7.74 0.43 9.73
CA ALA A 55 -7.23 -0.76 10.42
C ALA A 55 -7.18 -0.59 11.95
N ASN A 56 -6.90 0.63 12.44
CA ASN A 56 -6.91 0.92 13.89
C ASN A 56 -8.33 0.89 14.50
N LEU A 57 -9.37 1.05 13.69
CA LEU A 57 -10.75 0.84 14.14
C LEU A 57 -11.11 -0.64 14.06
N VAL A 58 -10.74 -1.30 12.97
CA VAL A 58 -11.06 -2.72 12.74
C VAL A 58 -10.48 -3.62 13.83
N VAL A 59 -9.23 -3.42 14.26
CA VAL A 59 -8.60 -4.24 15.30
C VAL A 59 -9.25 -4.10 16.69
N ASN A 60 -10.05 -3.06 16.89
CA ASN A 60 -10.83 -2.83 18.10
C ASN A 60 -12.32 -3.22 17.94
N ASN A 61 -12.71 -3.75 16.79
CA ASN A 61 -14.06 -4.21 16.53
C ASN A 61 -14.19 -5.70 16.89
N GLU A 62 -15.09 -6.04 17.82
CA GLU A 62 -15.34 -7.42 18.23
C GLU A 62 -15.78 -8.34 17.08
N ASP A 63 -16.43 -7.77 16.06
CA ASP A 63 -16.84 -8.52 14.88
C ASP A 63 -15.65 -9.09 14.09
N LEU A 64 -14.47 -8.46 14.16
CA LEU A 64 -13.23 -8.99 13.59
C LEU A 64 -12.90 -10.37 14.16
N TYR A 65 -13.11 -10.55 15.46
CA TYR A 65 -12.72 -11.76 16.18
C TYR A 65 -13.83 -12.83 16.24
N SER A 66 -15.00 -12.54 15.67
CA SER A 66 -16.14 -13.44 15.69
C SER A 66 -15.91 -14.79 14.96
N LEU A 67 -14.89 -14.87 14.11
CA LEU A 67 -14.49 -16.10 13.41
C LEU A 67 -13.37 -16.87 14.14
N THR A 68 -12.84 -16.34 15.24
CA THR A 68 -11.81 -17.01 16.05
C THR A 68 -12.45 -17.81 17.17
N GLN A 69 -11.79 -18.87 17.61
CA GLN A 69 -12.31 -19.72 18.70
C GLN A 69 -12.10 -19.10 20.07
N ASP A 70 -10.97 -18.42 20.27
CA ASP A 70 -10.52 -17.89 21.56
C ASP A 70 -10.46 -16.34 21.58
N GLY A 71 -11.08 -15.68 20.60
CA GLY A 71 -11.05 -14.23 20.49
C GLY A 71 -9.69 -13.66 20.04
N SER A 72 -8.83 -14.50 19.49
CA SER A 72 -7.49 -14.13 19.02
C SER A 72 -7.15 -14.86 17.71
N PHE A 73 -6.38 -14.24 16.85
CA PHE A 73 -5.83 -14.89 15.66
C PHE A 73 -4.53 -15.62 15.99
N ASP A 74 -4.21 -16.70 15.27
CA ASP A 74 -2.89 -17.29 15.37
C ASP A 74 -1.84 -16.38 14.73
N LEU A 75 -2.17 -15.73 13.61
CA LEU A 75 -1.29 -14.82 12.88
C LEU A 75 -2.04 -13.61 12.37
N ALA A 76 -1.51 -12.42 12.58
CA ALA A 76 -1.91 -11.19 11.90
C ALA A 76 -0.81 -10.72 10.95
N TYR A 77 -1.13 -10.57 9.66
CA TYR A 77 -0.22 -10.04 8.66
C TYR A 77 -0.50 -8.57 8.39
N PHE A 78 0.53 -7.73 8.44
CA PHE A 78 0.45 -6.30 8.17
C PHE A 78 1.33 -5.91 6.99
N ASP A 79 0.71 -5.28 5.99
CA ASP A 79 1.38 -4.67 4.84
C ASP A 79 0.84 -3.23 4.65
N PRO A 80 1.13 -2.30 5.59
CA PRO A 80 0.61 -0.95 5.54
C PRO A 80 1.32 -0.15 4.45
N PRO A 81 0.70 0.94 3.95
CA PRO A 81 1.42 1.93 3.17
C PRO A 81 2.61 2.47 3.99
N TYR A 82 3.83 2.31 3.50
CA TYR A 82 5.05 2.67 4.24
C TYR A 82 5.60 4.05 3.90
N ASN A 83 5.04 4.74 2.87
CA ASN A 83 5.49 6.06 2.42
C ASN A 83 4.34 6.97 1.99
N GLN A 84 4.69 8.16 1.43
CA GLN A 84 3.73 9.17 1.00
C GLN A 84 2.90 8.82 -0.26
N HIS A 85 3.10 7.67 -0.86
CA HIS A 85 2.44 7.29 -2.11
C HIS A 85 1.11 6.54 -1.85
N PRO A 86 -0.03 7.25 -1.86
CA PRO A 86 -1.30 6.64 -1.49
C PRO A 86 -1.88 5.79 -2.62
N TYR A 87 -2.44 4.65 -2.26
CA TYR A 87 -3.12 3.77 -3.21
C TYR A 87 -4.30 4.45 -3.90
N GLY A 88 -5.09 5.23 -3.18
CA GLY A 88 -6.26 5.92 -3.73
C GLY A 88 -5.95 6.80 -4.94
N SER A 89 -4.78 7.46 -4.96
CA SER A 89 -4.35 8.23 -6.12
C SER A 89 -3.57 7.43 -7.15
N ASN A 90 -2.79 6.44 -6.71
CA ASN A 90 -1.95 5.65 -7.61
C ASN A 90 -2.76 4.65 -8.44
N TYR A 91 -3.81 4.09 -7.85
CA TYR A 91 -4.66 3.06 -8.46
C TYR A 91 -6.03 3.56 -8.86
N PHE A 92 -6.24 4.89 -8.92
CA PHE A 92 -7.52 5.50 -9.23
C PHE A 92 -8.15 4.94 -10.52
N MET A 93 -7.38 4.83 -11.60
CA MET A 93 -7.89 4.31 -12.87
C MET A 93 -8.30 2.83 -12.77
N LEU A 94 -7.57 2.02 -12.00
CA LEU A 94 -7.95 0.63 -11.76
C LEU A 94 -9.23 0.54 -10.93
N ASN A 95 -9.39 1.41 -9.94
CA ASN A 95 -10.62 1.49 -9.15
C ASN A 95 -11.81 1.88 -10.03
N LEU A 96 -11.64 2.79 -10.99
CA LEU A 96 -12.69 3.11 -11.95
C LEU A 96 -13.09 1.91 -12.81
N VAL A 97 -12.10 1.15 -13.28
CA VAL A 97 -12.37 -0.07 -14.07
C VAL A 97 -13.10 -1.10 -13.22
N ALA A 98 -12.65 -1.32 -11.98
CA ALA A 98 -13.24 -2.30 -11.07
C ALA A 98 -14.67 -1.93 -10.62
N SER A 99 -14.90 -0.67 -10.29
CA SER A 99 -16.22 -0.19 -9.85
C SER A 99 -17.19 0.06 -11.01
N TYR A 100 -16.65 0.30 -12.21
CA TYR A 100 -17.40 0.72 -13.41
C TYR A 100 -18.31 1.93 -13.18
N GLN A 101 -17.92 2.80 -12.25
CA GLN A 101 -18.68 4.00 -11.87
C GLN A 101 -17.99 5.26 -12.40
N ARG A 102 -18.76 6.13 -13.04
CA ARG A 102 -18.24 7.41 -13.48
C ARG A 102 -17.99 8.32 -12.27
N PRO A 103 -16.79 8.87 -12.11
CA PRO A 103 -16.49 9.77 -11.01
C PRO A 103 -17.24 11.10 -11.20
N ASP A 104 -17.53 11.77 -10.09
CA ASP A 104 -18.04 13.13 -10.09
C ASP A 104 -17.00 14.07 -10.71
N THR A 105 -17.34 14.65 -11.85
CA THR A 105 -16.42 15.50 -12.63
C THR A 105 -16.05 16.80 -11.90
N GLU A 106 -16.88 17.31 -10.99
CA GLU A 106 -16.59 18.52 -10.21
C GLU A 106 -15.51 18.26 -9.17
N LYS A 107 -15.44 17.04 -8.67
CA LYS A 107 -14.42 16.61 -7.71
C LYS A 107 -13.10 16.23 -8.35
N ILE A 108 -13.03 16.13 -9.68
CA ILE A 108 -11.78 15.80 -10.37
C ILE A 108 -10.85 17.00 -10.41
N SER A 109 -9.59 16.79 -10.08
CA SER A 109 -8.54 17.78 -10.24
C SER A 109 -8.28 18.08 -11.70
N ARG A 110 -8.42 19.32 -12.11
CA ARG A 110 -8.08 19.76 -13.48
C ARG A 110 -6.59 19.61 -13.82
N VAL A 111 -5.76 19.42 -12.82
CA VAL A 111 -4.30 19.30 -12.99
C VAL A 111 -3.87 17.84 -13.12
N SER A 112 -4.38 16.96 -12.25
CA SER A 112 -3.94 15.56 -12.19
C SER A 112 -4.95 14.57 -12.78
N GLY A 113 -6.19 14.99 -13.02
CA GLY A 113 -7.27 14.09 -13.45
C GLY A 113 -7.71 13.09 -12.38
N ILE A 114 -7.30 13.28 -11.14
CA ILE A 114 -7.61 12.39 -10.00
C ILE A 114 -8.66 13.08 -9.11
N PRO A 115 -9.63 12.37 -8.55
CA PRO A 115 -10.57 12.93 -7.58
C PRO A 115 -9.82 13.56 -6.41
N LYS A 116 -10.36 14.65 -5.86
CA LYS A 116 -9.76 15.34 -4.71
C LYS A 116 -10.11 14.68 -3.38
N ASP A 117 -11.17 13.90 -3.35
CA ASP A 117 -11.77 13.25 -2.17
C ASP A 117 -11.36 11.77 -2.00
N TRP A 118 -10.29 11.33 -2.69
CA TRP A 118 -9.80 9.96 -2.48
C TRP A 118 -9.33 9.75 -1.03
N ASN A 119 -9.52 8.54 -0.53
CA ASN A 119 -9.15 8.16 0.83
C ASN A 119 -7.63 8.26 1.07
N ARG A 120 -7.24 8.87 2.17
CA ARG A 120 -5.84 9.05 2.59
C ARG A 120 -5.59 8.31 3.90
N SER A 121 -4.87 7.20 3.81
CA SER A 121 -4.46 6.48 5.00
C SER A 121 -3.59 7.36 5.92
N VAL A 122 -3.72 7.19 7.21
CA VAL A 122 -2.84 7.79 8.22
C VAL A 122 -1.39 7.34 8.04
N PHE A 123 -1.18 6.12 7.55
CA PHE A 123 0.15 5.55 7.24
C PHE A 123 0.88 6.26 6.09
N ASN A 124 0.17 7.01 5.23
CA ASN A 124 0.80 7.86 4.22
C ASN A 124 1.27 9.23 4.77
N LYS A 125 1.10 9.50 6.06
CA LYS A 125 1.46 10.76 6.72
C LYS A 125 2.60 10.53 7.70
N LYS A 126 3.83 10.90 7.33
CA LYS A 126 5.05 10.67 8.13
C LYS A 126 4.89 10.98 9.62
N ARG A 127 4.20 12.09 9.95
CA ARG A 127 4.01 12.55 11.33
C ARG A 127 3.23 11.56 12.19
N PHE A 128 2.32 10.80 11.59
CA PHE A 128 1.35 9.96 12.32
C PHE A 128 1.59 8.46 12.13
N ALA A 129 2.35 8.08 11.09
CA ALA A 129 2.50 6.68 10.70
C ALA A 129 3.05 5.80 11.83
N LYS A 130 4.10 6.26 12.52
CA LYS A 130 4.75 5.51 13.60
C LYS A 130 3.82 5.29 14.79
N GLU A 131 3.15 6.33 15.26
CA GLU A 131 2.23 6.25 16.39
C GLU A 131 1.02 5.36 16.07
N SER A 132 0.42 5.55 14.87
CA SER A 132 -0.70 4.75 14.42
C SER A 132 -0.34 3.27 14.26
N PHE A 133 0.89 2.98 13.79
CA PHE A 133 1.36 1.61 13.64
C PHE A 133 1.63 0.97 15.01
N SER A 134 2.26 1.71 15.93
CA SER A 134 2.45 1.26 17.31
C SER A 134 1.13 0.86 17.98
N LYS A 135 0.09 1.70 17.81
CA LYS A 135 -1.24 1.41 18.32
C LYS A 135 -1.82 0.15 17.69
N LEU A 136 -1.74 0.02 16.36
CA LEU A 136 -2.26 -1.11 15.60
C LEU A 136 -1.69 -2.45 16.12
N VAL A 137 -0.37 -2.55 16.26
CA VAL A 137 0.28 -3.80 16.70
C VAL A 137 0.08 -4.12 18.17
N LYS A 138 -0.16 -3.11 19.01
CA LYS A 138 -0.54 -3.27 20.42
C LYS A 138 -1.96 -3.79 20.57
N ASP A 139 -2.90 -3.19 19.83
CA ASP A 139 -4.33 -3.45 19.97
C ASP A 139 -4.77 -4.78 19.33
N VAL A 140 -4.11 -5.22 18.25
CA VAL A 140 -4.50 -6.47 17.59
C VAL A 140 -4.34 -7.69 18.51
N ARG A 141 -5.36 -8.51 18.58
CA ARG A 141 -5.35 -9.78 19.33
C ARG A 141 -4.86 -10.90 18.40
N ALA A 142 -3.58 -11.19 18.47
CA ALA A 142 -2.94 -12.27 17.71
C ALA A 142 -1.74 -12.84 18.48
N LYS A 143 -1.46 -14.13 18.30
CA LYS A 143 -0.29 -14.81 18.91
C LYS A 143 1.01 -14.43 18.22
N TYR A 144 0.94 -14.27 16.89
CA TYR A 144 2.06 -13.87 16.06
C TYR A 144 1.68 -12.69 15.17
N LEU A 145 2.63 -11.79 14.94
CA LEU A 145 2.50 -10.73 13.93
C LEU A 145 3.56 -10.95 12.86
N LEU A 146 3.18 -10.77 11.61
CA LEU A 146 4.08 -10.76 10.47
C LEU A 146 3.93 -9.42 9.75
N ILE A 147 5.00 -8.63 9.70
CA ILE A 147 4.96 -7.27 9.17
C ILE A 147 5.90 -7.17 7.98
N SER A 148 5.35 -6.81 6.82
CA SER A 148 6.12 -6.44 5.63
C SER A 148 6.39 -4.94 5.63
N PHE A 149 7.64 -4.55 5.43
CA PHE A 149 8.06 -3.16 5.35
C PHE A 149 9.33 -3.01 4.52
N ASN A 150 9.70 -1.79 4.13
CA ASN A 150 10.93 -1.62 3.39
C ASN A 150 11.78 -0.42 3.86
N SER A 151 13.02 -0.34 3.38
CA SER A 151 14.00 0.68 3.77
C SER A 151 13.66 2.10 3.28
N GLU A 152 12.67 2.27 2.40
CA GLU A 152 12.19 3.59 1.95
C GLU A 152 10.98 4.08 2.77
N GLY A 153 10.57 3.33 3.79
CA GLY A 153 9.45 3.67 4.65
C GLY A 153 9.73 4.82 5.61
N PHE A 154 8.65 5.36 6.20
CA PHE A 154 8.75 6.43 7.19
C PHE A 154 9.31 6.00 8.54
N ILE A 155 9.26 4.70 8.83
CA ILE A 155 9.78 4.09 10.05
C ILE A 155 11.05 3.34 9.65
N SER A 156 12.19 3.67 10.24
CA SER A 156 13.44 2.96 9.98
C SER A 156 13.41 1.53 10.54
N LYS A 157 14.32 0.67 10.09
CA LYS A 157 14.42 -0.70 10.59
C LYS A 157 14.57 -0.75 12.12
N ASP A 158 15.46 0.07 12.67
CA ASP A 158 15.75 0.09 14.10
C ASP A 158 14.57 0.63 14.91
N GLU A 159 13.89 1.67 14.39
CA GLU A 159 12.66 2.16 15.00
C GLU A 159 11.54 1.14 14.97
N MET A 160 11.44 0.35 13.88
CA MET A 160 10.45 -0.73 13.79
C MET A 160 10.75 -1.83 14.79
N ILE A 161 12.01 -2.26 14.92
CA ILE A 161 12.43 -3.26 15.92
C ILE A 161 12.07 -2.78 17.32
N ALA A 162 12.50 -1.57 17.70
CA ALA A 162 12.22 -1.01 19.03
C ALA A 162 10.72 -0.96 19.34
N LEU A 163 9.91 -0.56 18.34
CA LEU A 163 8.45 -0.49 18.47
C LEU A 163 7.83 -1.89 18.67
N LEU A 164 8.34 -2.89 17.96
CA LEU A 164 7.81 -4.27 18.01
C LEU A 164 8.29 -5.03 19.24
N GLU A 165 9.47 -4.72 19.78
CA GLU A 165 9.97 -5.27 21.04
C GLU A 165 9.10 -4.86 22.24
N ASP A 166 8.38 -3.74 22.15
CA ASP A 166 7.36 -3.36 23.15
C ASP A 166 6.18 -4.36 23.24
N VAL A 167 5.96 -5.18 22.22
CA VAL A 167 4.79 -6.09 22.15
C VAL A 167 5.17 -7.58 22.14
N GLY A 168 6.44 -7.92 21.87
CA GLY A 168 6.89 -9.31 21.87
C GLY A 168 8.33 -9.51 21.42
N SER A 169 8.71 -10.77 21.23
CA SER A 169 10.05 -11.11 20.73
C SER A 169 10.09 -10.99 19.20
N VAL A 170 11.11 -10.29 18.67
CA VAL A 170 11.22 -9.92 17.26
C VAL A 170 12.29 -10.72 16.55
N GLN A 171 11.95 -11.27 15.38
CA GLN A 171 12.90 -11.81 14.41
C GLN A 171 12.76 -11.01 13.11
N VAL A 172 13.88 -10.73 12.44
CA VAL A 172 13.87 -9.94 11.18
C VAL A 172 14.51 -10.75 10.07
N LEU A 173 13.77 -10.92 8.99
CA LEU A 173 14.29 -11.40 7.71
C LEU A 173 14.49 -10.20 6.80
N GLU A 174 15.62 -10.17 6.11
CA GLU A 174 16.00 -9.08 5.19
C GLU A 174 16.34 -9.63 3.82
N SER A 175 15.79 -9.02 2.79
CA SER A 175 16.09 -9.32 1.40
C SER A 175 16.42 -8.05 0.63
N SER A 176 17.40 -8.11 -0.26
CA SER A 176 17.71 -7.00 -1.16
C SER A 176 16.91 -7.11 -2.43
N TYR A 177 16.24 -6.04 -2.80
CA TYR A 177 15.37 -5.97 -3.97
C TYR A 177 15.76 -4.81 -4.88
N ASN A 178 15.76 -5.04 -6.18
CA ASN A 178 16.00 -3.98 -7.16
C ASN A 178 14.73 -3.13 -7.30
N THR A 179 14.81 -1.86 -6.93
CA THR A 179 13.68 -0.96 -7.12
C THR A 179 13.33 -0.82 -8.60
N PHE A 180 12.08 -1.03 -8.94
CA PHE A 180 11.54 -0.63 -10.23
C PHE A 180 11.37 0.90 -10.24
N ARG A 181 12.43 1.61 -10.54
CA ARG A 181 12.40 3.06 -10.75
C ARG A 181 12.32 3.33 -12.24
N GLY A 182 11.17 3.79 -12.68
CA GLY A 182 11.04 4.39 -14.01
C GLY A 182 12.01 5.59 -14.14
N SER A 183 13.17 5.32 -14.57
CA SER A 183 14.25 6.04 -15.21
C SER A 183 14.34 7.58 -15.19
N ARG A 184 14.16 8.34 -14.13
CA ARG A 184 14.35 9.79 -14.31
C ARG A 184 15.20 10.55 -13.29
N ASN A 185 15.82 9.98 -12.31
CA ASN A 185 16.85 10.64 -11.47
C ASN A 185 17.56 9.58 -10.62
N LEU A 186 18.41 8.77 -11.25
CA LEU A 186 19.20 7.75 -10.57
C LEU A 186 20.56 8.26 -10.09
N GLU A 187 20.96 9.49 -10.45
CA GLU A 187 22.31 9.98 -10.21
C GLU A 187 22.75 10.04 -8.75
N ASN A 188 21.78 10.00 -7.79
CA ASN A 188 22.09 10.06 -6.36
C ASN A 188 21.23 9.14 -5.46
N ARG A 189 20.64 8.07 -6.00
CA ARG A 189 19.80 7.16 -5.21
C ARG A 189 20.23 5.71 -5.40
N SER A 190 20.29 4.95 -4.31
CA SER A 190 20.50 3.51 -4.37
C SER A 190 19.42 2.85 -5.25
N ILE A 191 19.85 1.99 -6.17
CA ILE A 191 18.95 1.14 -6.96
C ILE A 191 18.45 -0.07 -6.15
N HIS A 192 19.03 -0.29 -4.97
CA HIS A 192 18.66 -1.39 -4.11
C HIS A 192 17.82 -0.87 -2.94
N VAL A 193 16.69 -1.53 -2.72
CA VAL A 193 15.83 -1.37 -1.53
C VAL A 193 15.92 -2.68 -0.76
N LYS A 194 15.97 -2.55 0.56
CA LYS A 194 15.86 -3.70 1.44
C LYS A 194 14.39 -3.88 1.81
N GLU A 195 13.90 -5.07 1.58
CA GLU A 195 12.60 -5.50 2.07
C GLU A 195 12.82 -6.25 3.39
N TYR A 196 11.98 -5.94 4.37
CA TYR A 196 12.01 -6.51 5.71
C TYR A 196 10.73 -7.29 5.96
N LEU A 197 10.89 -8.43 6.59
CA LEU A 197 9.78 -9.19 7.15
C LEU A 197 10.07 -9.38 8.64
N PHE A 198 9.28 -8.73 9.48
CA PHE A 198 9.38 -8.83 10.92
C PHE A 198 8.38 -9.88 11.41
N LEU A 199 8.87 -10.89 12.09
CA LEU A 199 8.06 -11.86 12.81
C LEU A 199 8.11 -11.53 14.30
N VAL A 200 6.94 -11.33 14.91
CA VAL A 200 6.80 -11.04 16.33
C VAL A 200 5.99 -12.15 16.99
N LYS A 201 6.50 -12.68 18.07
CA LYS A 201 5.74 -13.55 18.99
C LYS A 201 5.30 -12.68 20.17
N LYS A 202 4.00 -12.42 20.28
CA LYS A 202 3.38 -11.64 21.37
C LYS A 202 3.33 -12.42 22.68
#